data_158b4a0341af555b63dfce34185d8dae
#
_entry.id   158b4a0341af555b63dfce34185d8dae
#
_cell.length_a   1.000
_cell.length_b   1.000
_cell.length_c   1.000
_cell.angle_alpha   90.00
_cell.angle_beta   90.00
_cell.angle_gamma   90.00
#
_symmetry.space_group_name_H-M   'P 1'
#
loop_
_entity.id
_entity.type
_entity.pdbx_description
1 polymer ?
#
loop_
_entity_poly.entity_id
_entity_poly.type
_entity_poly.pdbx_seq_one_letter_code
_entity_poly.pdbx_strand_id
1 'polypeptide(L)'
;MRALTIGEFEQESGVPRQTIYYYVRTGLLPPAQKASPSRALYADDHLALVREIEALRRQGLRRSAIKERLEGRVLAVGDGGVDLVARRE
;
A
#
# COMPACT_ATOMS: atom_id res chain seq x y z
N MET A 1 -13.90 -10.57 4.18
CA MET A 1 -12.95 -9.85 3.40
C MET A 1 -13.56 -9.37 2.12
N ARG A 2 -13.36 -8.14 1.75
CA ARG A 2 -13.99 -7.61 0.57
C ARG A 2 -13.02 -7.53 -0.59
N ALA A 3 -13.56 -7.60 -1.78
CA ALA A 3 -12.78 -7.40 -2.99
C ALA A 3 -13.37 -6.20 -3.70
N LEU A 4 -12.57 -5.18 -3.90
CA LEU A 4 -13.02 -3.92 -4.46
C LEU A 4 -12.50 -3.72 -5.87
N THR A 5 -13.35 -3.25 -6.76
CA THR A 5 -12.87 -2.83 -8.09
C THR A 5 -12.16 -1.51 -7.89
N ILE A 6 -11.46 -1.05 -8.93
CA ILE A 6 -10.73 0.21 -8.83
C ILE A 6 -11.71 1.35 -8.59
N GLY A 7 -12.90 1.31 -9.16
CA GLY A 7 -13.88 2.35 -8.94
C GLY A 7 -14.35 2.38 -7.50
N GLU A 8 -14.59 1.21 -6.93
CA GLU A 8 -15.01 1.13 -5.54
C GLU A 8 -13.88 1.58 -4.62
N PHE A 9 -12.65 1.23 -4.98
CA PHE A 9 -11.49 1.60 -4.18
C PHE A 9 -11.33 3.12 -4.19
N GLU A 10 -11.53 3.74 -5.36
CA GLU A 10 -11.46 5.19 -5.45
C GLU A 10 -12.50 5.81 -4.53
N GLN A 11 -13.71 5.31 -4.57
CA GLN A 11 -14.76 5.88 -3.77
C GLN A 11 -14.52 5.72 -2.30
N GLU A 12 -14.11 4.58 -1.87
CA GLU A 12 -13.91 4.35 -0.45
C GLU A 12 -12.66 5.05 0.09
N SER A 13 -11.63 5.14 -0.70
CA SER A 13 -10.40 5.77 -0.22
C SER A 13 -10.39 7.28 -0.41
N GLY A 14 -11.17 7.78 -1.34
CA GLY A 14 -11.12 9.19 -1.69
C GLY A 14 -9.89 9.55 -2.49
N VAL A 15 -9.16 8.56 -3.01
CA VAL A 15 -7.93 8.78 -3.76
C VAL A 15 -8.17 8.45 -5.22
N PRO A 16 -7.80 9.32 -6.15
CA PRO A 16 -8.01 9.07 -7.57
C PRO A 16 -7.24 7.84 -8.04
N ARG A 17 -7.79 7.13 -9.03
CA ARG A 17 -7.14 5.91 -9.51
C ARG A 17 -5.75 6.18 -10.06
N GLN A 18 -5.51 7.33 -10.64
CA GLN A 18 -4.18 7.63 -11.14
C GLN A 18 -3.18 7.65 -10.00
N THR A 19 -3.57 8.16 -8.85
CA THR A 19 -2.69 8.19 -7.69
C THR A 19 -2.51 6.79 -7.13
N ILE A 20 -3.57 5.98 -7.14
CA ILE A 20 -3.46 4.61 -6.68
C ILE A 20 -2.49 3.85 -7.57
N TYR A 21 -2.59 4.00 -8.89
CA TYR A 21 -1.67 3.34 -9.81
C TYR A 21 -0.23 3.82 -9.59
N TYR A 22 -0.07 5.10 -9.28
CA TYR A 22 1.25 5.63 -9.00
C TYR A 22 1.84 4.95 -7.75
N TYR A 23 1.03 4.75 -6.72
CA TYR A 23 1.52 4.11 -5.52
C TYR A 23 1.90 2.65 -5.79
N VAL A 24 1.16 1.96 -6.64
CA VAL A 24 1.52 0.60 -6.99
C VAL A 24 2.83 0.61 -7.79
N ARG A 25 2.93 1.51 -8.75
CA ARG A 25 4.11 1.55 -9.61
C ARG A 25 5.38 1.90 -8.82
N THR A 26 5.26 2.70 -7.80
CA THR A 26 6.42 3.11 -7.02
C THR A 26 6.71 2.20 -5.84
N GLY A 27 5.91 1.17 -5.66
CA GLY A 27 6.17 0.20 -4.60
C GLY A 27 5.61 0.55 -3.23
N LEU A 28 4.80 1.60 -3.15
CA LEU A 28 4.19 1.92 -1.87
C LEU A 28 2.98 1.04 -1.59
N LEU A 29 2.31 0.59 -2.62
CA LEU A 29 1.11 -0.22 -2.48
C LEU A 29 1.30 -1.50 -3.27
N PRO A 30 0.96 -2.66 -2.74
CA PRO A 30 1.07 -3.90 -3.50
C PRO A 30 0.10 -3.89 -4.66
N PRO A 31 0.40 -4.60 -5.73
CA PRO A 31 -0.49 -4.62 -6.88
C PRO A 31 -1.81 -5.29 -6.55
N ALA A 32 -2.84 -4.95 -7.30
CA ALA A 32 -4.13 -5.58 -7.15
C ALA A 32 -4.04 -7.04 -7.54
N GLN A 33 -4.97 -7.82 -7.03
CA GLN A 33 -5.02 -9.20 -7.39
C GLN A 33 -5.81 -9.34 -8.67
N LYS A 34 -5.28 -10.04 -9.64
CA LYS A 34 -5.97 -10.21 -10.90
C LYS A 34 -7.00 -11.32 -10.81
N ALA A 35 -8.24 -10.98 -10.97
CA ALA A 35 -9.30 -11.98 -10.99
C ALA A 35 -9.48 -12.52 -12.41
N SER A 36 -9.14 -11.72 -13.41
CA SER A 36 -9.21 -12.15 -14.80
C SER A 36 -8.34 -11.18 -15.58
N PRO A 37 -8.09 -11.43 -16.84
CA PRO A 37 -7.23 -10.54 -17.64
C PRO A 37 -7.68 -9.09 -17.63
N SER A 38 -8.99 -8.85 -17.50
CA SER A 38 -9.49 -7.50 -17.54
C SER A 38 -9.99 -7.02 -16.19
N ARG A 39 -9.76 -7.75 -15.12
CA ARG A 39 -10.33 -7.37 -13.86
C ARG A 39 -9.34 -7.49 -12.72
N ALA A 40 -9.10 -6.41 -12.05
CA ALA A 40 -8.20 -6.37 -10.91
C ALA A 40 -9.02 -6.03 -9.68
N LEU A 41 -8.72 -6.66 -8.57
CA LEU A 41 -9.46 -6.45 -7.33
C LEU A 41 -8.50 -6.07 -6.22
N TYR A 42 -8.96 -5.16 -5.37
CA TYR A 42 -8.16 -4.67 -4.25
C TYR A 42 -8.81 -5.14 -2.95
N ALA A 43 -8.03 -5.44 -1.97
CA ALA A 43 -8.53 -5.95 -0.70
C ALA A 43 -8.67 -4.84 0.32
N ASP A 44 -9.29 -5.16 1.44
CA ASP A 44 -9.38 -4.21 2.52
C ASP A 44 -8.00 -3.79 3.01
N ASP A 45 -7.03 -4.68 2.92
CA ASP A 45 -5.67 -4.34 3.32
C ASP A 45 -5.11 -3.24 2.44
N HIS A 46 -5.44 -3.23 1.15
CA HIS A 46 -5.01 -2.17 0.26
C HIS A 46 -5.65 -0.85 0.70
N LEU A 47 -6.91 -0.90 1.11
CA LEU A 47 -7.60 0.30 1.52
C LEU A 47 -6.96 0.87 2.79
N ALA A 48 -6.68 0.03 3.75
CA ALA A 48 -6.05 0.49 4.98
C ALA A 48 -4.68 1.09 4.69
N LEU A 49 -3.94 0.46 3.80
CA LEU A 49 -2.60 0.92 3.47
C LEU A 49 -2.63 2.27 2.74
N VAL A 50 -3.56 2.44 1.80
CA VAL A 50 -3.60 3.70 1.08
C VAL A 50 -4.04 4.83 2.00
N ARG A 51 -4.87 4.54 2.98
CA ARG A 51 -5.24 5.55 3.94
C ARG A 51 -4.06 5.97 4.79
N GLU A 52 -3.20 5.03 5.12
CA GLU A 52 -2.04 5.34 5.88
C GLU A 52 -1.04 6.14 5.05
N ILE A 53 -0.87 5.80 3.78
CA ILE A 53 0.01 6.54 2.90
C ILE A 53 -0.46 8.00 2.83
N GLU A 54 -1.78 8.19 2.69
CA GLU A 54 -2.31 9.55 2.61
C GLU A 54 -2.09 10.31 3.91
N ALA A 55 -2.22 9.66 5.03
CA ALA A 55 -2.00 10.31 6.31
C ALA A 55 -0.54 10.74 6.44
N LEU A 56 0.38 9.90 6.02
CA LEU A 56 1.79 10.25 6.11
C LEU A 56 2.14 11.38 5.14
N ARG A 57 1.52 11.38 3.97
CA ARG A 57 1.73 12.49 3.05
C ARG A 57 1.25 13.80 3.65
N ARG A 58 0.14 13.77 4.33
CA ARG A 58 -0.38 14.99 4.95
C ARG A 58 0.52 15.47 6.06
N GLN A 59 1.32 14.59 6.62
CA GLN A 59 2.28 14.98 7.63
C GLN A 59 3.55 15.55 7.00
N GLY A 60 3.62 15.57 5.69
CA GLY A 60 4.76 16.15 5.00
C GLY A 60 5.84 15.17 4.59
N LEU A 61 5.61 13.87 4.74
CA LEU A 61 6.63 12.93 4.37
C LEU A 61 6.68 12.73 2.87
N ARG A 62 7.88 12.56 2.35
CA ARG A 62 8.06 12.28 0.95
C ARG A 62 7.85 10.81 0.72
N ARG A 63 7.68 10.42 -0.54
CA ARG A 63 7.47 9.03 -0.90
C ARG A 63 8.51 8.09 -0.30
N SER A 64 9.78 8.44 -0.40
CA SER A 64 10.81 7.55 0.11
C SER A 64 10.71 7.37 1.62
N ALA A 65 10.38 8.44 2.34
CA ALA A 65 10.23 8.36 3.78
C ALA A 65 9.00 7.52 4.16
N ILE A 66 7.93 7.65 3.38
CA ILE A 66 6.74 6.86 3.62
C ILE A 66 7.06 5.39 3.42
N LYS A 67 7.78 5.08 2.34
CA LYS A 67 8.13 3.70 2.04
C LYS A 67 8.97 3.10 3.16
N GLU A 68 9.93 3.86 3.66
CA GLU A 68 10.76 3.37 4.75
C GLU A 68 9.92 3.12 6.00
N ARG A 69 8.99 4.02 6.29
CA ARG A 69 8.16 3.88 7.46
C ARG A 69 7.30 2.62 7.37
N LEU A 70 6.74 2.37 6.19
CA LEU A 70 5.89 1.21 6.00
C LEU A 70 6.71 -0.07 6.04
N GLU A 71 7.87 -0.08 5.45
CA GLU A 71 8.73 -1.25 5.45
C GLU A 71 9.22 -1.56 6.87
N GLY A 72 9.56 -0.53 7.60
CA GLY A 72 10.00 -0.73 8.97
C GLY A 72 8.91 -1.33 9.84
N ARG A 73 7.67 -0.92 9.59
CA ARG A 73 6.58 -1.45 10.37
C ARG A 73 6.33 -2.90 10.04
N VAL A 74 6.44 -3.24 8.76
CA VAL A 74 6.22 -4.61 8.36
C VAL A 74 7.31 -5.48 8.96
N LEU A 75 8.54 -5.01 8.97
CA LEU A 75 9.60 -5.79 9.53
C LEU A 75 9.39 -5.96 11.03
N ALA A 76 8.90 -4.95 11.66
CA ALA A 76 8.67 -5.04 13.08
C ALA A 76 7.65 -6.11 13.42
N VAL A 77 6.70 -6.26 12.58
CA VAL A 77 5.68 -7.20 12.82
C VAL A 77 6.09 -8.54 12.34
N GLY A 78 6.92 -8.61 11.38
CA GLY A 78 7.26 -9.82 10.76
C GLY A 78 7.97 -10.68 11.59
N ASP A 79 7.87 -11.18 12.29
CA ASP A 79 8.44 -12.05 13.00
C ASP A 79 9.57 -12.46 12.49
N GLY A 80 9.58 -13.06 11.87
CA GLY A 80 10.66 -13.57 11.45
C GLY A 80 11.39 -12.52 10.93
N GLY A 81 10.84 -11.62 10.57
CA GLY A 81 11.47 -10.68 9.94
C GLY A 81 12.48 -10.07 10.71
N VAL A 82 12.48 -10.28 11.80
CA VAL A 82 13.33 -9.79 12.58
C VAL A 82 14.61 -9.79 12.09
N ASP A 83 15.08 -10.87 11.77
CA ASP A 83 16.33 -10.90 11.40
C ASP A 83 16.61 -10.13 10.26
N LEU A 84 15.79 -9.83 9.55
CA LEU A 84 16.02 -9.14 8.49
C LEU A 84 16.66 -7.98 8.85
N VAL A 85 16.45 -7.53 9.85
CA VAL A 85 16.87 -6.37 10.25
C VAL A 85 18.23 -6.41 10.29
N ALA A 86 18.71 -7.31 10.81
CA ALA A 86 20.02 -7.41 10.99
C ALA A 86 20.62 -7.22 9.71
N ARG A 87 20.11 -7.78 8.84
CA ARG A 87 20.69 -7.75 7.73
C ARG A 87 20.81 -6.56 7.13
N ARG A 88 20.48 -5.67 7.53
CA ARG A 88 20.56 -4.64 6.92
C ARG A 88 21.63 -4.01 7.21
N GLU A 89 22.04 -4.26 7.66
CA GLU A 89 22.96 -3.80 7.88
C GLU A 89 23.48 -3.51 7.44
#